data_a9b696565c775569f68b1528f5d80749
#
_entry.id   a9b696565c775569f68b1528f5d80749
#
_cell.length_a   1.000
_cell.length_b   1.000
_cell.length_c   1.000
_cell.angle_alpha   90.00
_cell.angle_beta   90.00
_cell.angle_gamma   90.00
#
_symmetry.space_group_name_H-M   'P 1'
#
loop_
_entity.id
_entity.type
_entity.pdbx_description
1 polymer ?
#
loop_
_entity_poly.entity_id
_entity_poly.type
_entity_poly.pdbx_seq_one_letter_code
_entity_poly.pdbx_strand_id
1 'polypeptide(L)'
;CTTFFLMILLIFISPLIAKFLHNDSLSFPIMCIGLTLPFISLSGIIRGYFFGKENMFPHVLSNNFEQVVRIILNIIFLPLLSNYEPRVSVTFLILSNVISETTSIIILYFFLPRKIKITKEMLKPEKIIIKDVLNISIPTTGSRIIGTIGYFLEPIVLTSFLLMNGYTTNYITYEYGVLTGYVMPLLLLPSFFTMAISQATLPVISNGYANNKIPYVKKKIKQSLLLSFAIGLFFTIILMIFPEIFMKLIYNTNEGVSYIRKLAPFFLLLYIQTPLVSVMQALDKAKDAMHSTLVGSIIKIALIIILSFFKIGLYPLVIATVVNIIYVTVFNYIKVKKIFKNK
;
A
#
# COMPACT_ATOMS: atom_id res chain seq x y z
N CYS A 1 13.68 -0.12 -19.93
CA CYS A 1 13.08 -0.85 -21.09
C CYS A 1 11.70 -1.42 -20.73
N THR A 2 11.52 -2.17 -19.63
CA THR A 2 10.23 -2.81 -19.28
C THR A 2 9.09 -1.80 -19.04
N THR A 3 9.37 -0.68 -18.39
CA THR A 3 8.36 0.37 -18.11
C THR A 3 7.91 1.11 -19.36
N PHE A 4 8.80 1.33 -20.32
CA PHE A 4 8.43 1.88 -21.63
C PHE A 4 7.56 0.91 -22.42
N PHE A 5 7.88 -0.39 -22.36
CA PHE A 5 7.03 -1.41 -22.96
C PHE A 5 5.64 -1.44 -22.34
N LEU A 6 5.54 -1.40 -20.98
CA LEU A 6 4.27 -1.34 -20.26
C LEU A 6 3.49 -0.05 -20.57
N MET A 7 4.17 1.10 -20.71
CA MET A 7 3.56 2.35 -21.14
C MET A 7 2.89 2.19 -22.51
N ILE A 8 3.64 1.70 -23.49
CA ILE A 8 3.14 1.49 -24.86
C ILE A 8 1.97 0.49 -24.83
N LEU A 9 2.12 -0.61 -24.11
CA LEU A 9 1.08 -1.62 -23.95
C LEU A 9 -0.21 -1.03 -23.39
N LEU A 10 -0.13 -0.21 -22.31
CA LEU A 10 -1.28 0.46 -21.69
C LEU A 10 -1.94 1.45 -22.65
N ILE A 11 -1.16 2.19 -23.44
CA ILE A 11 -1.69 3.13 -24.44
C ILE A 11 -2.53 2.36 -25.47
N PHE A 12 -2.05 1.23 -25.99
CA PHE A 12 -2.78 0.44 -26.96
C PHE A 12 -3.99 -0.31 -26.38
N ILE A 13 -3.91 -0.78 -25.13
CA ILE A 13 -4.97 -1.54 -24.48
C ILE A 13 -6.03 -0.60 -23.84
N SER A 14 -5.74 0.69 -23.64
CA SER A 14 -6.64 1.63 -22.97
C SER A 14 -8.07 1.67 -23.54
N PRO A 15 -8.32 1.61 -24.88
CA PRO A 15 -9.68 1.58 -25.40
C PRO A 15 -10.41 0.26 -25.05
N LEU A 16 -9.66 -0.85 -25.01
CA LEU A 16 -10.23 -2.15 -24.68
C LEU A 16 -10.60 -2.23 -23.19
N ILE A 17 -9.78 -1.66 -22.31
CA ILE A 17 -10.08 -1.55 -20.88
C ILE A 17 -11.31 -0.64 -20.66
N ALA A 18 -11.41 0.49 -21.37
CA ALA A 18 -12.54 1.41 -21.29
C ALA A 18 -13.85 0.73 -21.70
N LYS A 19 -13.83 -0.04 -22.78
CA LYS A 19 -14.98 -0.86 -23.20
C LYS A 19 -15.36 -1.93 -22.17
N PHE A 20 -14.36 -2.59 -21.57
CA PHE A 20 -14.61 -3.57 -20.51
C PHE A 20 -15.25 -2.94 -19.26
N LEU A 21 -14.90 -1.69 -18.97
CA LEU A 21 -15.49 -0.89 -17.89
C LEU A 21 -16.84 -0.25 -18.28
N HIS A 22 -17.34 -0.54 -19.48
CA HIS A 22 -18.60 0.04 -20.02
C HIS A 22 -18.59 1.58 -20.01
N ASN A 23 -17.40 2.22 -20.14
CA ASN A 23 -17.27 3.67 -20.13
C ASN A 23 -16.12 4.13 -21.04
N ASP A 24 -16.46 4.44 -22.28
CA ASP A 24 -15.49 4.87 -23.29
C ASP A 24 -14.78 6.18 -22.93
N SER A 25 -15.36 7.02 -22.07
CA SER A 25 -14.75 8.26 -21.62
C SER A 25 -13.49 8.05 -20.78
N LEU A 26 -13.29 6.85 -20.23
CA LEU A 26 -12.11 6.48 -19.45
C LEU A 26 -10.87 6.13 -20.30
N SER A 27 -11.01 5.94 -21.61
CA SER A 27 -9.90 5.54 -22.49
C SER A 27 -8.71 6.52 -22.39
N PHE A 28 -8.97 7.81 -22.47
CA PHE A 28 -7.93 8.84 -22.39
C PHE A 28 -7.28 8.96 -21.00
N PRO A 29 -8.02 9.00 -19.87
CA PRO A 29 -7.44 8.89 -18.54
C PRO A 29 -6.54 7.66 -18.36
N ILE A 30 -6.97 6.47 -18.83
CA ILE A 30 -6.18 5.23 -18.73
C ILE A 30 -4.88 5.34 -19.55
N MET A 31 -4.93 5.94 -20.74
CA MET A 31 -3.75 6.23 -21.55
C MET A 31 -2.76 7.14 -20.77
N CYS A 32 -3.27 8.17 -20.08
CA CYS A 32 -2.45 9.06 -19.27
C CYS A 32 -1.78 8.37 -18.07
N ILE A 33 -2.41 7.32 -17.49
CA ILE A 33 -1.77 6.47 -16.47
C ILE A 33 -0.50 5.82 -17.05
N GLY A 34 -0.55 5.35 -18.30
CA GLY A 34 0.63 4.81 -18.97
C GLY A 34 1.82 5.77 -18.99
N LEU A 35 1.56 7.06 -19.22
CA LEU A 35 2.61 8.09 -19.24
C LEU A 35 3.29 8.30 -17.88
N THR A 36 2.65 7.97 -16.76
CA THR A 36 3.24 8.13 -15.43
C THR A 36 4.30 7.05 -15.13
N LEU A 37 4.22 5.87 -15.76
CA LEU A 37 5.05 4.71 -15.44
C LEU A 37 6.56 4.94 -15.57
N PRO A 38 7.09 5.58 -16.63
CA PRO A 38 8.52 5.84 -16.74
C PRO A 38 9.05 6.74 -15.62
N PHE A 39 8.28 7.76 -15.23
CA PHE A 39 8.66 8.70 -14.17
C PHE A 39 8.70 8.01 -12.80
N ILE A 40 7.66 7.26 -12.44
CA ILE A 40 7.62 6.47 -11.20
C ILE A 40 8.77 5.45 -11.16
N SER A 41 9.08 4.81 -12.28
CA SER A 41 10.18 3.85 -12.35
C SER A 41 11.54 4.53 -12.15
N LEU A 42 11.77 5.69 -12.77
CA LEU A 42 13.03 6.41 -12.66
C LEU A 42 13.24 6.90 -11.22
N SER A 43 12.24 7.53 -10.61
CA SER A 43 12.31 7.97 -9.22
C SER A 43 12.52 6.78 -8.29
N GLY A 44 11.83 5.67 -8.50
CA GLY A 44 11.98 4.44 -7.72
C GLY A 44 13.39 3.85 -7.75
N ILE A 45 14.06 3.88 -8.92
CA ILE A 45 15.45 3.43 -9.06
C ILE A 45 16.39 4.34 -8.24
N ILE A 46 16.23 5.65 -8.34
CA ILE A 46 17.07 6.61 -7.61
C ILE A 46 16.83 6.50 -6.09
N ARG A 47 15.57 6.35 -5.67
CA ARG A 47 15.22 6.09 -4.26
C ARG A 47 15.86 4.79 -3.75
N GLY A 48 15.84 3.73 -4.57
CA GLY A 48 16.50 2.46 -4.26
C GLY A 48 18.01 2.59 -4.02
N TYR A 49 18.69 3.45 -4.80
CA TYR A 49 20.10 3.77 -4.56
C TYR A 49 20.33 4.37 -3.17
N PHE A 50 19.50 5.34 -2.76
CA PHE A 50 19.62 5.96 -1.43
C PHE A 50 19.26 5.00 -0.31
N PHE A 51 18.27 4.11 -0.51
CA PHE A 51 17.95 3.04 0.43
C PHE A 51 19.13 2.08 0.64
N GLY A 52 19.80 1.68 -0.44
CA GLY A 52 21.00 0.86 -0.36
C GLY A 52 22.17 1.54 0.35
N LYS A 53 22.21 2.88 0.37
CA LYS A 53 23.17 3.69 1.12
C LYS A 53 22.75 3.98 2.56
N GLU A 54 21.62 3.47 3.01
CA GLU A 54 20.99 3.75 4.32
C GLU A 54 20.75 5.26 4.57
N ASN A 55 20.69 6.06 3.49
CA ASN A 55 20.46 7.50 3.55
C ASN A 55 19.03 7.82 3.13
N MET A 56 18.14 8.01 4.11
CA MET A 56 16.74 8.28 3.88
C MET A 56 16.41 9.75 3.57
N PHE A 57 17.33 10.67 3.87
CA PHE A 57 17.06 12.10 3.76
C PHE A 57 16.64 12.55 2.35
N PRO A 58 17.33 12.18 1.25
CA PRO A 58 16.93 12.55 -0.10
C PRO A 58 15.57 12.00 -0.49
N HIS A 59 15.26 10.77 -0.06
CA HIS A 59 13.94 10.16 -0.29
C HIS A 59 12.83 10.93 0.42
N VAL A 60 13.00 11.24 1.71
CA VAL A 60 11.98 11.96 2.49
C VAL A 60 11.75 13.35 1.90
N LEU A 61 12.85 14.06 1.58
CA LEU A 61 12.75 15.40 1.01
C LEU A 61 12.03 15.39 -0.34
N SER A 62 12.44 14.51 -1.25
CA SER A 62 11.83 14.40 -2.58
C SER A 62 10.35 14.05 -2.51
N ASN A 63 9.97 13.13 -1.61
CA ASN A 63 8.58 12.73 -1.41
C ASN A 63 7.71 13.87 -0.85
N ASN A 64 8.25 14.66 0.11
CA ASN A 64 7.52 15.79 0.66
C ASN A 64 7.27 16.87 -0.42
N PHE A 65 8.29 17.23 -1.21
CA PHE A 65 8.11 18.18 -2.30
C PHE A 65 7.16 17.66 -3.38
N GLU A 66 7.23 16.39 -3.73
CA GLU A 66 6.28 15.74 -4.63
C GLU A 66 4.84 15.94 -4.15
N GLN A 67 4.57 15.66 -2.86
CA GLN A 67 3.22 15.82 -2.29
C GLN A 67 2.79 17.28 -2.25
N VAL A 68 3.69 18.20 -1.86
CA VAL A 68 3.37 19.63 -1.84
C VAL A 68 3.02 20.14 -3.23
N VAL A 69 3.81 19.82 -4.24
CA VAL A 69 3.53 20.21 -5.64
C VAL A 69 2.20 19.62 -6.12
N ARG A 70 1.93 18.34 -5.83
CA ARG A 70 0.67 17.68 -6.17
C ARG A 70 -0.53 18.39 -5.54
N ILE A 71 -0.44 18.69 -4.24
CA ILE A 71 -1.50 19.38 -3.50
C ILE A 71 -1.74 20.78 -4.09
N ILE A 72 -0.69 21.55 -4.33
CA ILE A 72 -0.80 22.90 -4.91
C ILE A 72 -1.45 22.84 -6.28
N LEU A 73 -1.00 21.96 -7.17
CA LEU A 73 -1.59 21.79 -8.49
C LEU A 73 -3.08 21.43 -8.40
N ASN A 74 -3.44 20.52 -7.53
CA ASN A 74 -4.83 20.09 -7.39
C ASN A 74 -5.71 21.20 -6.79
N ILE A 75 -5.24 21.95 -5.79
CA ILE A 75 -6.00 23.06 -5.19
C ILE A 75 -6.24 24.19 -6.21
N ILE A 76 -5.25 24.50 -7.03
CA ILE A 76 -5.37 25.60 -8.00
C ILE A 76 -6.24 25.18 -9.18
N PHE A 77 -6.01 24.01 -9.77
CA PHE A 77 -6.60 23.67 -11.07
C PHE A 77 -7.92 22.91 -10.97
N LEU A 78 -8.16 22.07 -9.92
CA LEU A 78 -9.43 21.32 -9.84
C LEU A 78 -10.67 22.21 -9.76
N PRO A 79 -10.69 23.33 -9.00
CA PRO A 79 -11.84 24.24 -9.00
C PRO A 79 -12.09 24.86 -10.37
N LEU A 80 -11.02 25.18 -11.12
CA LEU A 80 -11.13 25.73 -12.48
C LEU A 80 -11.69 24.71 -13.48
N LEU A 81 -11.45 23.42 -13.23
CA LEU A 81 -11.90 22.33 -14.08
C LEU A 81 -13.27 21.78 -13.67
N SER A 82 -13.85 22.24 -12.55
CA SER A 82 -15.15 21.74 -12.05
C SER A 82 -16.32 21.98 -13.00
N ASN A 83 -16.20 22.98 -13.88
CA ASN A 83 -17.22 23.31 -14.90
C ASN A 83 -17.10 22.46 -16.18
N TYR A 84 -16.06 21.65 -16.31
CA TYR A 84 -15.84 20.77 -17.46
C TYR A 84 -16.31 19.34 -17.16
N GLU A 85 -16.32 18.49 -18.18
CA GLU A 85 -16.64 17.08 -18.02
C GLU A 85 -15.74 16.41 -16.95
N PRO A 86 -16.25 15.48 -16.14
CA PRO A 86 -15.48 14.75 -15.14
C PRO A 86 -14.20 14.08 -15.68
N ARG A 87 -14.23 13.69 -16.97
CA ARG A 87 -13.08 13.16 -17.70
C ARG A 87 -11.87 14.11 -17.67
N VAL A 88 -12.09 15.41 -17.83
CA VAL A 88 -11.02 16.42 -17.85
C VAL A 88 -10.37 16.51 -16.47
N SER A 89 -11.17 16.58 -15.41
CA SER A 89 -10.68 16.63 -14.02
C SER A 89 -9.87 15.38 -13.65
N VAL A 90 -10.38 14.19 -14.02
CA VAL A 90 -9.67 12.92 -13.77
C VAL A 90 -8.35 12.87 -14.54
N THR A 91 -8.35 13.29 -15.81
CA THR A 91 -7.12 13.33 -16.63
C THR A 91 -6.09 14.28 -16.03
N PHE A 92 -6.53 15.46 -15.57
CA PHE A 92 -5.65 16.41 -14.90
C PHE A 92 -5.04 15.84 -13.61
N LEU A 93 -5.84 15.17 -12.77
CA LEU A 93 -5.35 14.48 -11.57
C LEU A 93 -4.24 13.48 -11.88
N ILE A 94 -4.36 12.74 -12.98
CA ILE A 94 -3.33 11.78 -13.41
C ILE A 94 -2.09 12.53 -13.92
N LEU A 95 -2.24 13.57 -14.73
CA LEU A 95 -1.13 14.36 -15.25
C LEU A 95 -0.40 15.14 -14.15
N SER A 96 -1.10 15.61 -13.11
CA SER A 96 -0.48 16.24 -11.95
C SER A 96 0.50 15.32 -11.23
N ASN A 97 0.27 13.98 -11.28
CA ASN A 97 1.23 13.00 -10.78
C ASN A 97 2.54 13.00 -11.61
N VAL A 98 2.49 13.18 -12.92
CA VAL A 98 3.69 13.27 -13.77
C VAL A 98 4.54 14.48 -13.38
N ILE A 99 3.90 15.64 -13.18
CA ILE A 99 4.59 16.88 -12.81
C ILE A 99 5.22 16.73 -11.41
N SER A 100 4.46 16.23 -10.45
CA SER A 100 4.94 16.04 -9.09
C SER A 100 6.07 15.00 -9.00
N GLU A 101 5.96 13.89 -9.75
CA GLU A 101 7.01 12.87 -9.83
C GLU A 101 8.28 13.41 -10.50
N THR A 102 8.12 14.25 -11.54
CA THR A 102 9.25 14.95 -12.17
C THR A 102 9.97 15.85 -11.17
N THR A 103 9.24 16.57 -10.32
CA THR A 103 9.83 17.37 -9.24
C THR A 103 10.62 16.49 -8.27
N SER A 104 10.07 15.34 -7.90
CA SER A 104 10.77 14.36 -7.06
C SER A 104 12.09 13.88 -7.69
N ILE A 105 12.07 13.58 -9.00
CA ILE A 105 13.28 13.16 -9.75
C ILE A 105 14.33 14.27 -9.74
N ILE A 106 13.93 15.52 -9.99
CA ILE A 106 14.84 16.67 -9.98
C ILE A 106 15.52 16.80 -8.63
N ILE A 107 14.75 16.73 -7.54
CA ILE A 107 15.31 16.82 -6.18
C ILE A 107 16.29 15.67 -5.92
N LEU A 108 15.89 14.43 -6.23
CA LEU A 108 16.76 13.26 -6.06
C LEU A 108 18.04 13.38 -6.88
N TYR A 109 17.99 13.96 -8.08
CA TYR A 109 19.15 14.17 -8.93
C TYR A 109 20.19 15.09 -8.30
N PHE A 110 19.78 16.13 -7.57
CA PHE A 110 20.71 17.02 -6.86
C PHE A 110 21.52 16.32 -5.75
N PHE A 111 20.99 15.24 -5.19
CA PHE A 111 21.67 14.45 -4.16
C PHE A 111 22.54 13.33 -4.74
N LEU A 112 22.44 13.03 -6.05
CA LEU A 112 23.29 12.03 -6.68
C LEU A 112 24.76 12.50 -6.75
N PRO A 113 25.72 11.61 -6.53
CA PRO A 113 27.13 11.97 -6.62
C PRO A 113 27.48 12.40 -8.06
N ARG A 114 28.07 13.61 -8.19
CA ARG A 114 28.38 14.25 -9.49
C ARG A 114 29.44 13.52 -10.34
N LYS A 115 30.13 12.51 -9.79
CA LYS A 115 31.25 11.80 -10.45
C LYS A 115 30.94 10.33 -10.73
N ILE A 116 29.72 9.98 -11.11
CA ILE A 116 29.43 8.64 -11.59
C ILE A 116 29.89 8.53 -13.06
N LYS A 117 31.08 8.00 -13.27
CA LYS A 117 31.52 7.58 -14.64
C LYS A 117 30.83 6.27 -14.94
N ILE A 118 29.76 6.29 -15.74
CA ILE A 118 29.11 5.08 -16.23
C ILE A 118 30.05 4.46 -17.27
N THR A 119 30.71 3.36 -16.93
CA THR A 119 31.49 2.56 -17.87
C THR A 119 30.60 1.56 -18.58
N LYS A 120 30.97 1.19 -19.82
CA LYS A 120 30.24 0.15 -20.58
C LYS A 120 30.17 -1.20 -19.84
N GLU A 121 31.12 -1.47 -18.96
CA GLU A 121 31.16 -2.67 -18.12
C GLU A 121 30.06 -2.65 -17.05
N MET A 122 29.76 -1.49 -16.45
CA MET A 122 28.66 -1.33 -15.48
C MET A 122 27.27 -1.53 -16.11
N LEU A 123 27.17 -1.41 -17.43
CA LEU A 123 25.91 -1.63 -18.14
C LEU A 123 25.68 -3.11 -18.50
N LYS A 124 26.67 -3.98 -18.28
CA LYS A 124 26.48 -5.43 -18.50
C LYS A 124 25.78 -6.02 -17.28
N PRO A 125 24.59 -6.59 -17.47
CA PRO A 125 23.84 -7.17 -16.36
C PRO A 125 24.53 -8.45 -15.86
N GLU A 126 24.93 -8.48 -14.61
CA GLU A 126 25.40 -9.69 -13.95
C GLU A 126 24.23 -10.59 -13.63
N LYS A 127 24.23 -11.82 -14.15
CA LYS A 127 23.12 -12.79 -13.98
C LYS A 127 22.80 -13.07 -12.50
N ILE A 128 23.82 -13.04 -11.63
CA ILE A 128 23.66 -13.27 -10.19
C ILE A 128 22.83 -12.15 -9.57
N ILE A 129 23.21 -10.89 -9.84
CA ILE A 129 22.52 -9.70 -9.32
C ILE A 129 21.06 -9.68 -9.79
N ILE A 130 20.83 -9.97 -11.08
CA ILE A 130 19.46 -10.05 -11.62
C ILE A 130 18.65 -11.11 -10.88
N LYS A 131 19.21 -12.30 -10.66
CA LYS A 131 18.52 -13.37 -9.94
C LYS A 131 18.16 -12.99 -8.51
N ASP A 132 19.06 -12.33 -7.80
CA ASP A 132 18.81 -11.89 -6.43
C ASP A 132 17.73 -10.80 -6.35
N VAL A 133 17.78 -9.82 -7.28
CA VAL A 133 16.72 -8.81 -7.41
C VAL A 133 15.37 -9.45 -7.72
N LEU A 134 15.31 -10.39 -8.65
CA LEU A 134 14.06 -11.04 -9.03
C LEU A 134 13.50 -11.94 -7.91
N ASN A 135 14.36 -12.60 -7.14
CA ASN A 135 13.94 -13.43 -5.99
C ASN A 135 13.20 -12.64 -4.92
N ILE A 136 13.48 -11.34 -4.79
CA ILE A 136 12.79 -10.45 -3.84
C ILE A 136 11.64 -9.72 -4.52
N SER A 137 11.88 -9.18 -5.73
CA SER A 137 10.91 -8.33 -6.43
C SER A 137 9.66 -9.10 -6.87
N ILE A 138 9.81 -10.33 -7.39
CA ILE A 138 8.66 -11.12 -7.88
C ILE A 138 7.70 -11.46 -6.73
N PRO A 139 8.14 -12.02 -5.57
CA PRO A 139 7.22 -12.29 -4.47
C PRO A 139 6.62 -11.03 -3.86
N THR A 140 7.40 -9.95 -3.77
CA THR A 140 6.90 -8.68 -3.23
C THR A 140 5.83 -8.06 -4.13
N THR A 141 6.06 -8.05 -5.44
CA THR A 141 5.09 -7.58 -6.44
C THR A 141 3.87 -8.50 -6.47
N GLY A 142 4.08 -9.82 -6.42
CA GLY A 142 3.01 -10.80 -6.32
C GLY A 142 2.11 -10.57 -5.09
N SER A 143 2.67 -10.29 -3.93
CA SER A 143 1.90 -9.94 -2.72
C SER A 143 1.02 -8.71 -2.94
N ARG A 144 1.55 -7.68 -3.58
CA ARG A 144 0.79 -6.45 -3.88
C ARG A 144 -0.33 -6.70 -4.87
N ILE A 145 -0.08 -7.45 -5.93
CA ILE A 145 -1.09 -7.82 -6.94
C ILE A 145 -2.21 -8.63 -6.29
N ILE A 146 -1.88 -9.63 -5.49
CA ILE A 146 -2.86 -10.46 -4.77
C ILE A 146 -3.71 -9.59 -3.84
N GLY A 147 -3.08 -8.70 -3.07
CA GLY A 147 -3.78 -7.74 -2.22
C GLY A 147 -4.76 -6.86 -3.01
N THR A 148 -4.31 -6.31 -4.14
CA THR A 148 -5.12 -5.45 -5.01
C THR A 148 -6.31 -6.21 -5.62
N ILE A 149 -6.10 -7.45 -6.10
CA ILE A 149 -7.18 -8.31 -6.60
C ILE A 149 -8.17 -8.63 -5.46
N GLY A 150 -7.68 -8.92 -4.25
CA GLY A 150 -8.52 -9.13 -3.09
C GLY A 150 -9.42 -7.93 -2.78
N TYR A 151 -8.86 -6.72 -2.80
CA TYR A 151 -9.62 -5.48 -2.62
C TYR A 151 -10.65 -5.24 -3.72
N PHE A 152 -10.35 -5.60 -4.96
CA PHE A 152 -11.27 -5.47 -6.09
C PHE A 152 -12.42 -6.48 -6.02
N LEU A 153 -12.15 -7.71 -5.61
CA LEU A 153 -13.17 -8.77 -5.49
C LEU A 153 -14.08 -8.58 -4.28
N GLU A 154 -13.58 -7.97 -3.22
CA GLU A 154 -14.29 -7.78 -1.95
C GLU A 154 -15.67 -7.14 -2.10
N PRO A 155 -15.83 -5.95 -2.71
CA PRO A 155 -17.14 -5.33 -2.88
C PRO A 155 -18.06 -6.13 -3.82
N ILE A 156 -17.51 -6.76 -4.85
CA ILE A 156 -18.29 -7.55 -5.81
C ILE A 156 -18.91 -8.76 -5.11
N VAL A 157 -18.08 -9.53 -4.40
CA VAL A 157 -18.54 -10.72 -3.68
C VAL A 157 -19.53 -10.34 -2.58
N LEU A 158 -19.17 -9.33 -1.76
CA LEU A 158 -20.03 -8.87 -0.68
C LEU A 158 -21.40 -8.42 -1.19
N THR A 159 -21.43 -7.55 -2.20
CA THR A 159 -22.70 -7.03 -2.77
C THR A 159 -23.54 -8.16 -3.34
N SER A 160 -22.94 -9.07 -4.12
CA SER A 160 -23.67 -10.18 -4.73
C SER A 160 -24.36 -11.06 -3.69
N PHE A 161 -23.65 -11.45 -2.63
CA PHE A 161 -24.20 -12.31 -1.58
C PHE A 161 -25.21 -11.57 -0.68
N LEU A 162 -25.02 -10.28 -0.39
CA LEU A 162 -25.98 -9.51 0.40
C LEU A 162 -27.28 -9.27 -0.38
N LEU A 163 -27.22 -9.01 -1.69
CA LEU A 163 -28.40 -8.91 -2.55
C LEU A 163 -29.18 -10.22 -2.57
N MET A 164 -28.51 -11.37 -2.70
CA MET A 164 -29.13 -12.69 -2.62
C MET A 164 -29.87 -12.92 -1.29
N ASN A 165 -29.41 -12.31 -0.20
CA ASN A 165 -30.03 -12.39 1.12
C ASN A 165 -31.13 -11.35 1.39
N GLY A 166 -31.51 -10.56 0.36
CA GLY A 166 -32.62 -9.62 0.42
C GLY A 166 -32.27 -8.21 0.93
N TYR A 167 -30.98 -7.87 1.04
CA TYR A 167 -30.57 -6.48 1.31
C TYR A 167 -30.72 -5.64 0.04
N THR A 168 -31.10 -4.37 0.19
CA THR A 168 -31.20 -3.44 -0.93
C THR A 168 -29.83 -2.90 -1.35
N THR A 169 -29.68 -2.60 -2.63
CA THR A 169 -28.45 -1.98 -3.16
C THR A 169 -28.09 -0.68 -2.40
N ASN A 170 -29.09 0.14 -2.08
CA ASN A 170 -28.91 1.40 -1.37
C ASN A 170 -28.31 1.17 0.03
N TYR A 171 -28.82 0.20 0.78
CA TYR A 171 -28.28 -0.18 2.09
C TYR A 171 -26.83 -0.64 1.99
N ILE A 172 -26.54 -1.54 1.05
CA ILE A 172 -25.19 -2.09 0.86
C ILE A 172 -24.21 -0.99 0.49
N THR A 173 -24.57 -0.15 -0.48
CA THR A 173 -23.69 0.95 -0.93
C THR A 173 -23.45 1.97 0.17
N TYR A 174 -24.47 2.31 0.94
CA TYR A 174 -24.36 3.23 2.06
C TYR A 174 -23.43 2.70 3.16
N GLU A 175 -23.71 1.52 3.68
CA GLU A 175 -22.93 0.92 4.76
C GLU A 175 -21.48 0.62 4.33
N TYR A 176 -21.29 0.12 3.09
CA TYR A 176 -19.97 -0.08 2.52
C TYR A 176 -19.22 1.24 2.36
N GLY A 177 -19.90 2.30 1.93
CA GLY A 177 -19.35 3.64 1.83
C GLY A 177 -18.93 4.19 3.20
N VAL A 178 -19.73 4.02 4.24
CA VAL A 178 -19.38 4.40 5.62
C VAL A 178 -18.13 3.65 6.08
N LEU A 179 -18.10 2.33 5.88
CA LEU A 179 -16.97 1.51 6.32
C LEU A 179 -15.68 1.85 5.58
N THR A 180 -15.73 1.92 4.24
CA THR A 180 -14.53 2.12 3.41
C THR A 180 -14.15 3.58 3.23
N GLY A 181 -15.11 4.50 3.24
CA GLY A 181 -14.89 5.94 3.03
C GLY A 181 -14.54 6.71 4.31
N TYR A 182 -15.06 6.29 5.46
CA TYR A 182 -14.84 6.99 6.73
C TYR A 182 -14.02 6.17 7.73
N VAL A 183 -14.47 4.95 8.02
CA VAL A 183 -13.89 4.12 9.10
C VAL A 183 -12.48 3.63 8.74
N MET A 184 -12.32 3.01 7.56
CA MET A 184 -11.03 2.44 7.15
C MET A 184 -9.92 3.49 7.02
N PRO A 185 -10.13 4.65 6.36
CA PRO A 185 -9.09 5.68 6.29
C PRO A 185 -8.66 6.16 7.67
N LEU A 186 -9.59 6.34 8.60
CA LEU A 186 -9.27 6.77 9.96
C LEU A 186 -8.45 5.71 10.72
N LEU A 187 -8.84 4.44 10.63
CA LEU A 187 -8.10 3.33 11.25
C LEU A 187 -6.73 3.08 10.58
N LEU A 188 -6.55 3.47 9.32
CA LEU A 188 -5.27 3.33 8.62
C LEU A 188 -4.29 4.49 8.88
N LEU A 189 -4.71 5.62 9.48
CA LEU A 189 -3.82 6.76 9.75
C LEU A 189 -2.51 6.35 10.49
N PRO A 190 -2.54 5.55 11.57
CA PRO A 190 -1.32 5.16 12.25
C PRO A 190 -0.36 4.33 11.41
N SER A 191 -0.86 3.69 10.34
CA SER A 191 -0.04 2.88 9.43
C SER A 191 1.03 3.71 8.71
N PHE A 192 0.84 5.01 8.52
CA PHE A 192 1.88 5.87 7.93
C PHE A 192 3.15 5.88 8.79
N PHE A 193 3.01 5.95 10.10
CA PHE A 193 4.16 5.91 11.03
C PHE A 193 4.84 4.54 11.00
N THR A 194 4.06 3.46 11.01
CA THR A 194 4.62 2.10 10.99
C THR A 194 5.27 1.76 9.65
N MET A 195 4.78 2.33 8.54
CA MET A 195 5.43 2.26 7.23
C MET A 195 6.76 3.00 7.22
N ALA A 196 6.83 4.20 7.80
CA ALA A 196 8.08 4.94 7.91
C ALA A 196 9.14 4.18 8.73
N ILE A 197 8.76 3.61 9.88
CA ILE A 197 9.61 2.74 10.69
C ILE A 197 10.09 1.54 9.87
N SER A 198 9.20 0.91 9.11
CA SER A 198 9.49 -0.26 8.28
C SER A 198 10.50 0.06 7.19
N GLN A 199 10.31 1.16 6.47
CA GLN A 199 11.21 1.61 5.41
C GLN A 199 12.60 1.96 5.95
N ALA A 200 12.69 2.64 7.10
CA ALA A 200 13.95 2.99 7.72
C ALA A 200 14.71 1.76 8.26
N THR A 201 14.00 0.75 8.77
CA THR A 201 14.62 -0.43 9.39
C THR A 201 14.97 -1.54 8.39
N LEU A 202 14.30 -1.60 7.23
CA LEU A 202 14.53 -2.62 6.21
C LEU A 202 16.00 -2.74 5.77
N PRO A 203 16.68 -1.66 5.31
CA PRO A 203 18.07 -1.75 4.87
C PRO A 203 19.03 -2.06 6.04
N VAL A 204 18.75 -1.53 7.23
CA VAL A 204 19.55 -1.77 8.43
C VAL A 204 19.54 -3.25 8.85
N ILE A 205 18.34 -3.87 8.79
CA ILE A 205 18.17 -5.29 9.09
C ILE A 205 18.83 -6.16 8.01
N SER A 206 18.62 -5.84 6.73
CA SER A 206 19.20 -6.57 5.60
C SER A 206 20.72 -6.55 5.65
N ASN A 207 21.33 -5.37 5.83
CA ASN A 207 22.79 -5.23 5.96
C ASN A 207 23.33 -5.98 7.19
N GLY A 208 22.69 -5.83 8.34
CA GLY A 208 23.07 -6.56 9.55
C GLY A 208 23.01 -8.08 9.39
N TYR A 209 21.99 -8.58 8.68
CA TYR A 209 21.81 -10.01 8.41
C TYR A 209 22.86 -10.55 7.44
N ALA A 210 23.12 -9.83 6.34
CA ALA A 210 24.16 -10.18 5.37
C ALA A 210 25.58 -10.26 6.01
N ASN A 211 25.84 -9.40 6.99
CA ASN A 211 27.12 -9.37 7.74
C ASN A 211 27.12 -10.29 8.98
N ASN A 212 26.15 -11.22 9.12
CA ASN A 212 26.02 -12.16 10.24
C ASN A 212 25.96 -11.51 11.63
N LYS A 213 25.57 -10.22 11.75
CA LYS A 213 25.41 -9.51 13.02
C LYS A 213 24.08 -9.84 13.68
N ILE A 214 23.80 -11.12 13.97
CA ILE A 214 22.51 -11.62 14.42
C ILE A 214 21.98 -10.93 15.70
N PRO A 215 22.79 -10.69 16.78
CA PRO A 215 22.29 -9.98 17.96
C PRO A 215 21.83 -8.55 17.65
N TYR A 216 22.55 -7.85 16.78
CA TYR A 216 22.18 -6.51 16.32
C TYR A 216 20.86 -6.54 15.55
N VAL A 217 20.70 -7.48 14.61
CA VAL A 217 19.45 -7.68 13.85
C VAL A 217 18.26 -7.94 14.77
N LYS A 218 18.39 -8.88 15.73
CA LYS A 218 17.33 -9.17 16.73
C LYS A 218 16.95 -7.91 17.51
N LYS A 219 17.92 -7.10 17.93
CA LYS A 219 17.68 -5.84 18.64
C LYS A 219 16.91 -4.84 17.76
N LYS A 220 17.28 -4.69 16.47
CA LYS A 220 16.62 -3.77 15.54
C LYS A 220 15.20 -4.21 15.22
N ILE A 221 14.97 -5.48 15.02
CA ILE A 221 13.61 -6.04 14.84
C ILE A 221 12.75 -5.73 16.07
N LYS A 222 13.25 -6.03 17.28
CA LYS A 222 12.52 -5.75 18.51
C LYS A 222 12.19 -4.26 18.66
N GLN A 223 13.15 -3.37 18.35
CA GLN A 223 12.93 -1.92 18.38
C GLN A 223 11.85 -1.48 17.38
N SER A 224 11.91 -1.96 16.15
CA SER A 224 10.90 -1.64 15.10
C SER A 224 9.50 -2.09 15.51
N LEU A 225 9.37 -3.33 16.00
CA LEU A 225 8.08 -3.87 16.45
C LEU A 225 7.54 -3.14 17.67
N LEU A 226 8.41 -2.81 18.65
CA LEU A 226 8.01 -2.10 19.87
C LEU A 226 7.56 -0.67 19.56
N LEU A 227 8.28 0.06 18.71
CA LEU A 227 7.89 1.41 18.29
C LEU A 227 6.55 1.39 17.55
N SER A 228 6.37 0.44 16.61
CA SER A 228 5.11 0.30 15.88
C SER A 228 3.96 -0.09 16.79
N PHE A 229 4.21 -0.95 17.77
CA PHE A 229 3.23 -1.30 18.80
C PHE A 229 2.85 -0.10 19.67
N ALA A 230 3.83 0.67 20.15
CA ALA A 230 3.59 1.82 21.02
C ALA A 230 2.76 2.90 20.30
N ILE A 231 3.13 3.25 19.05
CA ILE A 231 2.36 4.19 18.24
C ILE A 231 0.97 3.64 17.96
N GLY A 232 0.88 2.38 17.54
CA GLY A 232 -0.39 1.72 17.27
C GLY A 232 -1.29 1.68 18.50
N LEU A 233 -0.75 1.37 19.67
CA LEU A 233 -1.49 1.33 20.93
C LEU A 233 -2.04 2.70 21.32
N PHE A 234 -1.21 3.75 21.19
CA PHE A 234 -1.63 5.13 21.45
C PHE A 234 -2.85 5.52 20.60
N PHE A 235 -2.75 5.32 19.27
CA PHE A 235 -3.87 5.64 18.39
C PHE A 235 -5.09 4.73 18.61
N THR A 236 -4.87 3.43 18.89
CA THR A 236 -5.95 2.49 19.17
C THR A 236 -6.75 2.95 20.38
N ILE A 237 -6.07 3.34 21.49
CA ILE A 237 -6.73 3.83 22.70
C ILE A 237 -7.53 5.10 22.40
N ILE A 238 -6.95 6.05 21.69
CA ILE A 238 -7.62 7.31 21.33
C ILE A 238 -8.85 7.04 20.46
N LEU A 239 -8.73 6.20 19.43
CA LEU A 239 -9.84 5.87 18.54
C LEU A 239 -10.91 4.99 19.18
N MET A 240 -10.60 4.25 20.24
CA MET A 240 -11.61 3.52 21.02
C MET A 240 -12.40 4.43 21.98
N ILE A 241 -11.71 5.38 22.62
CA ILE A 241 -12.32 6.25 23.63
C ILE A 241 -13.08 7.41 22.98
N PHE A 242 -12.49 8.03 21.96
CA PHE A 242 -12.99 9.27 21.36
C PHE A 242 -13.27 9.15 19.84
N PRO A 243 -13.87 8.08 19.31
CA PRO A 243 -14.09 7.95 17.87
C PRO A 243 -15.02 9.04 17.34
N GLU A 244 -16.01 9.49 18.15
CA GLU A 244 -16.96 10.53 17.77
C GLU A 244 -16.28 11.86 17.46
N ILE A 245 -15.25 12.22 18.24
CA ILE A 245 -14.52 13.48 18.04
C ILE A 245 -13.85 13.48 16.66
N PHE A 246 -13.17 12.40 16.30
CA PHE A 246 -12.50 12.29 15.01
C PHE A 246 -13.47 12.20 13.83
N MET A 247 -14.56 11.44 13.99
CA MET A 247 -15.59 11.34 12.96
C MET A 247 -16.27 12.68 12.71
N LYS A 248 -16.61 13.40 13.77
CA LYS A 248 -17.23 14.72 13.65
C LYS A 248 -16.27 15.78 13.12
N LEU A 249 -15.00 15.77 13.56
CA LEU A 249 -13.99 16.75 13.13
C LEU A 249 -13.61 16.59 11.64
N ILE A 250 -13.44 15.34 11.18
CA ILE A 250 -12.92 15.05 9.85
C ILE A 250 -14.04 14.93 8.82
N TYR A 251 -15.14 14.26 9.18
CA TYR A 251 -16.20 13.91 8.24
C TYR A 251 -17.55 14.57 8.55
N ASN A 252 -17.64 15.34 9.63
CA ASN A 252 -18.87 15.99 10.11
C ASN A 252 -20.05 15.01 10.30
N THR A 253 -19.76 13.78 10.71
CA THR A 253 -20.75 12.72 10.94
C THR A 253 -20.39 11.88 12.16
N ASN A 254 -21.37 11.16 12.70
CA ASN A 254 -21.14 10.13 13.74
C ASN A 254 -21.30 8.70 13.19
N GLU A 255 -21.53 8.56 11.90
CA GLU A 255 -21.71 7.27 11.27
C GLU A 255 -20.43 6.46 11.29
N GLY A 256 -20.53 5.16 11.50
CA GLY A 256 -19.37 4.27 11.54
C GLY A 256 -18.62 4.22 12.89
N VAL A 257 -18.99 5.01 13.90
CA VAL A 257 -18.38 4.97 15.24
C VAL A 257 -18.40 3.55 15.83
N SER A 258 -19.48 2.80 15.65
CA SER A 258 -19.58 1.43 16.16
C SER A 258 -18.58 0.49 15.44
N TYR A 259 -18.32 0.69 14.15
CA TYR A 259 -17.32 -0.06 13.41
C TYR A 259 -15.91 0.27 13.90
N ILE A 260 -15.60 1.55 14.16
CA ILE A 260 -14.30 1.98 14.70
C ILE A 260 -14.04 1.28 16.03
N ARG A 261 -14.97 1.33 16.99
CA ARG A 261 -14.80 0.69 18.30
C ARG A 261 -14.57 -0.82 18.21
N LYS A 262 -15.20 -1.49 17.24
CA LYS A 262 -15.05 -2.94 17.05
C LYS A 262 -13.76 -3.31 16.32
N LEU A 263 -13.31 -2.49 15.36
CA LEU A 263 -12.13 -2.77 14.53
C LEU A 263 -10.82 -2.27 15.16
N ALA A 264 -10.82 -1.15 15.87
CA ALA A 264 -9.61 -0.53 16.41
C ALA A 264 -8.69 -1.48 17.19
N PRO A 265 -9.19 -2.36 18.10
CA PRO A 265 -8.32 -3.29 18.82
C PRO A 265 -7.55 -4.24 17.91
N PHE A 266 -8.17 -4.68 16.81
CA PHE A 266 -7.55 -5.60 15.85
C PHE A 266 -6.59 -4.88 14.91
N PHE A 267 -6.83 -3.60 14.63
CA PHE A 267 -5.91 -2.77 13.85
C PHE A 267 -4.56 -2.56 14.55
N LEU A 268 -4.49 -2.69 15.86
CA LEU A 268 -3.21 -2.76 16.58
C LEU A 268 -2.30 -3.85 16.02
N LEU A 269 -2.85 -5.01 15.65
CA LEU A 269 -2.09 -6.07 14.99
C LEU A 269 -1.66 -5.68 13.58
N LEU A 270 -2.50 -4.97 12.83
CA LEU A 270 -2.16 -4.46 11.50
C LEU A 270 -0.95 -3.51 11.54
N TYR A 271 -0.86 -2.65 12.57
CA TYR A 271 0.28 -1.73 12.72
C TYR A 271 1.60 -2.47 12.96
N ILE A 272 1.55 -3.66 13.57
CA ILE A 272 2.72 -4.53 13.75
C ILE A 272 2.99 -5.36 12.48
N GLN A 273 1.98 -5.67 11.70
CA GLN A 273 2.10 -6.46 10.48
C GLN A 273 3.03 -5.82 9.46
N THR A 274 2.96 -4.49 9.29
CA THR A 274 3.79 -3.74 8.33
C THR A 274 5.29 -3.94 8.57
N PRO A 275 5.84 -3.71 9.77
CA PRO A 275 7.25 -3.99 10.05
C PRO A 275 7.59 -5.47 9.99
N LEU A 276 6.69 -6.40 10.33
CA LEU A 276 6.93 -7.83 10.18
C LEU A 276 7.14 -8.24 8.73
N VAL A 277 6.35 -7.71 7.80
CA VAL A 277 6.51 -7.96 6.36
C VAL A 277 7.86 -7.41 5.87
N SER A 278 8.23 -6.20 6.29
CA SER A 278 9.54 -5.61 5.95
C SER A 278 10.70 -6.43 6.50
N VAL A 279 10.60 -6.94 7.73
CA VAL A 279 11.58 -7.86 8.32
C VAL A 279 11.71 -9.13 7.49
N MET A 280 10.60 -9.75 7.07
CA MET A 280 10.64 -10.94 6.21
C MET A 280 11.33 -10.65 4.87
N GLN A 281 11.09 -9.49 4.27
CA GLN A 281 11.77 -9.07 3.05
C GLN A 281 13.28 -8.89 3.29
N ALA A 282 13.67 -8.24 4.39
CA ALA A 282 15.06 -8.02 4.76
C ALA A 282 15.83 -9.33 5.10
N LEU A 283 15.11 -10.38 5.52
CA LEU A 283 15.66 -11.70 5.83
C LEU A 283 15.54 -12.71 4.67
N ASP A 284 15.28 -12.23 3.47
CA ASP A 284 15.13 -13.04 2.24
C ASP A 284 13.98 -14.07 2.32
N LYS A 285 12.90 -13.70 3.03
CA LYS A 285 11.67 -14.48 3.18
C LYS A 285 10.45 -13.82 2.52
N ALA A 286 10.67 -13.05 1.46
CA ALA A 286 9.61 -12.37 0.72
C ALA A 286 8.55 -13.34 0.16
N LYS A 287 8.94 -14.57 -0.22
CA LYS A 287 8.01 -15.61 -0.67
C LYS A 287 7.04 -16.05 0.43
N ASP A 288 7.52 -16.19 1.66
CA ASP A 288 6.65 -16.52 2.81
C ASP A 288 5.66 -15.39 3.11
N ALA A 289 6.08 -14.12 2.96
CA ALA A 289 5.19 -12.95 3.10
C ALA A 289 4.12 -12.93 2.00
N MET A 290 4.48 -13.23 0.74
CA MET A 290 3.52 -13.37 -0.36
C MET A 290 2.51 -14.47 -0.08
N HIS A 291 2.96 -15.64 0.38
CA HIS A 291 2.08 -16.77 0.72
C HIS A 291 1.10 -16.40 1.83
N SER A 292 1.54 -15.69 2.89
CA SER A 292 0.65 -15.24 3.95
C SER A 292 -0.43 -14.29 3.45
N THR A 293 -0.09 -13.36 2.53
CA THR A 293 -1.05 -12.44 1.91
C THR A 293 -2.07 -13.19 1.05
N LEU A 294 -1.61 -14.14 0.23
CA LEU A 294 -2.47 -14.95 -0.63
C LEU A 294 -3.49 -15.76 0.20
N VAL A 295 -3.00 -16.54 1.16
CA VAL A 295 -3.87 -17.36 2.00
C VAL A 295 -4.81 -16.48 2.83
N GLY A 296 -4.32 -15.37 3.37
CA GLY A 296 -5.14 -14.40 4.08
C GLY A 296 -6.27 -13.82 3.22
N SER A 297 -5.99 -13.47 1.96
CA SER A 297 -7.00 -12.97 1.02
C SER A 297 -8.05 -14.04 0.67
N ILE A 298 -7.63 -15.29 0.48
CA ILE A 298 -8.56 -16.41 0.23
C ILE A 298 -9.46 -16.62 1.45
N ILE A 299 -8.89 -16.66 2.66
CA ILE A 299 -9.66 -16.79 3.90
C ILE A 299 -10.65 -15.64 4.04
N LYS A 300 -10.23 -14.40 3.76
CA LYS A 300 -11.10 -13.22 3.84
C LYS A 300 -12.31 -13.36 2.90
N ILE A 301 -12.08 -13.69 1.63
CA ILE A 301 -13.16 -13.85 0.64
C ILE A 301 -14.09 -15.01 1.02
N ALA A 302 -13.53 -16.16 1.42
CA ALA A 302 -14.32 -17.30 1.85
C ALA A 302 -15.21 -16.96 3.07
N LEU A 303 -14.67 -16.24 4.05
CA LEU A 303 -15.44 -15.79 5.21
C LEU A 303 -16.55 -14.79 4.83
N ILE A 304 -16.30 -13.87 3.91
CA ILE A 304 -17.33 -12.95 3.40
C ILE A 304 -18.50 -13.78 2.83
N ILE A 305 -18.21 -14.78 1.99
CA ILE A 305 -19.23 -15.64 1.40
C ILE A 305 -20.02 -16.38 2.49
N ILE A 306 -19.32 -17.12 3.37
CA ILE A 306 -19.95 -17.95 4.39
C ILE A 306 -20.79 -17.11 5.36
N LEU A 307 -20.23 -16.01 5.85
CA LEU A 307 -20.89 -15.18 6.86
C LEU A 307 -22.05 -14.34 6.27
N SER A 308 -22.02 -14.05 4.97
CA SER A 308 -23.12 -13.34 4.32
C SER A 308 -24.45 -14.11 4.37
N PHE A 309 -24.44 -15.44 4.51
CA PHE A 309 -25.66 -16.23 4.67
C PHE A 309 -26.39 -16.00 6.00
N PHE A 310 -25.73 -15.45 7.02
CA PHE A 310 -26.33 -15.24 8.35
C PHE A 310 -27.17 -13.96 8.49
N LYS A 311 -27.36 -13.19 7.43
CA LYS A 311 -28.15 -11.93 7.41
C LYS A 311 -27.73 -10.90 8.48
N ILE A 312 -26.45 -10.75 8.72
CA ILE A 312 -25.88 -9.84 9.73
C ILE A 312 -25.41 -8.49 9.13
N GLY A 313 -25.99 -8.05 8.02
CA GLY A 313 -25.62 -6.81 7.35
C GLY A 313 -24.19 -6.81 6.83
N LEU A 314 -23.40 -5.75 7.09
CA LEU A 314 -22.00 -5.66 6.64
C LEU A 314 -20.99 -6.37 7.56
N TYR A 315 -21.41 -6.97 8.65
CA TYR A 315 -20.49 -7.66 9.57
C TYR A 315 -19.67 -8.80 8.95
N PRO A 316 -20.11 -9.51 7.88
CA PRO A 316 -19.23 -10.45 7.18
C PRO A 316 -17.90 -9.85 6.77
N LEU A 317 -17.90 -8.62 6.25
CA LEU A 317 -16.70 -7.89 5.86
C LEU A 317 -15.83 -7.51 7.08
N VAL A 318 -16.47 -7.02 8.15
CA VAL A 318 -15.78 -6.64 9.40
C VAL A 318 -15.06 -7.86 9.99
N ILE A 319 -15.76 -8.98 10.16
CA ILE A 319 -15.21 -10.21 10.73
C ILE A 319 -14.11 -10.79 9.83
N ALA A 320 -14.35 -10.86 8.53
CA ALA A 320 -13.37 -11.36 7.58
C ALA A 320 -12.07 -10.52 7.57
N THR A 321 -12.20 -9.20 7.72
CA THR A 321 -11.06 -8.29 7.83
C THR A 321 -10.28 -8.55 9.12
N VAL A 322 -10.95 -8.72 10.25
CA VAL A 322 -10.32 -9.05 11.54
C VAL A 322 -9.56 -10.37 11.45
N VAL A 323 -10.19 -11.42 10.93
CA VAL A 323 -9.56 -12.74 10.79
C VAL A 323 -8.34 -12.68 9.87
N ASN A 324 -8.44 -11.94 8.76
CA ASN A 324 -7.32 -11.72 7.85
C ASN A 324 -6.13 -11.05 8.56
N ILE A 325 -6.37 -9.96 9.30
CA ILE A 325 -5.33 -9.25 10.07
C ILE A 325 -4.66 -10.21 11.07
N ILE A 326 -5.45 -10.95 11.84
CA ILE A 326 -4.93 -11.91 12.83
C ILE A 326 -4.08 -12.98 12.14
N TYR A 327 -4.62 -13.61 11.08
CA TYR A 327 -3.92 -14.68 10.37
C TYR A 327 -2.57 -14.22 9.82
N VAL A 328 -2.55 -13.12 9.05
CA VAL A 328 -1.33 -12.62 8.40
C VAL A 328 -0.30 -12.18 9.44
N THR A 329 -0.73 -11.50 10.50
CA THR A 329 0.18 -11.05 11.57
C THR A 329 0.80 -12.23 12.32
N VAL A 330 -0.01 -13.18 12.74
CA VAL A 330 0.44 -14.38 13.48
C VAL A 330 1.37 -15.24 12.62
N PHE A 331 1.00 -15.49 11.37
CA PHE A 331 1.82 -16.27 10.45
C PHE A 331 3.21 -15.62 10.27
N ASN A 332 3.25 -14.31 9.96
CA ASN A 332 4.50 -13.60 9.76
C ASN A 332 5.35 -13.57 11.04
N TYR A 333 4.74 -13.36 12.20
CA TYR A 333 5.43 -13.40 13.49
C TYR A 333 6.08 -14.76 13.78
N ILE A 334 5.32 -15.84 13.56
CA ILE A 334 5.84 -17.22 13.75
C ILE A 334 7.01 -17.48 12.80
N LYS A 335 6.91 -17.07 11.54
CA LYS A 335 7.98 -17.24 10.55
C LYS A 335 9.25 -16.49 10.95
N VAL A 336 9.13 -15.22 11.35
CA VAL A 336 10.27 -14.43 11.84
C VAL A 336 10.90 -15.08 13.07
N LYS A 337 10.09 -15.54 14.04
CA LYS A 337 10.59 -16.21 15.25
C LYS A 337 11.35 -17.51 14.92
N LYS A 338 10.86 -18.31 13.96
CA LYS A 338 11.52 -19.56 13.54
C LYS A 338 12.90 -19.33 12.93
N ILE A 339 13.10 -18.25 12.18
CA ILE A 339 14.41 -17.92 11.57
C ILE A 339 15.49 -17.76 12.65
N PHE A 340 15.13 -17.19 13.80
CA PHE A 340 16.08 -16.93 14.88
C PHE A 340 16.18 -18.01 15.95
N LYS A 341 15.30 -19.01 15.92
CA LYS A 341 15.38 -20.18 16.81
C LYS A 341 16.45 -21.16 16.34
N ASN A 342 16.72 -21.18 15.04
CA ASN A 342 17.67 -22.10 14.40
C ASN A 342 19.05 -21.44 14.16
N LYS A 343 19.29 -20.22 14.67
CA LYS A 343 20.53 -19.45 14.67
C LYS A 343 20.77 -18.87 16.07
#